data_c7f2075bb16bbe3e3da08580371d1963
#
_entry.id   c7f2075bb16bbe3e3da08580371d1963
#
_cell.length_a   1.000
_cell.length_b   1.000
_cell.length_c   1.000
_cell.angle_alpha   90.00
_cell.angle_beta   90.00
_cell.angle_gamma   90.00
#
_symmetry.space_group_name_H-M   'P 1'
#
loop_
_entity.id
_entity.type
_entity.pdbx_description
1 polymer ?
#
loop_
_entity_poly.entity_id
_entity_poly.type
_entity_poly.pdbx_seq_one_letter_code
_entity_poly.pdbx_strand_id
1 'polypeptide(L)'
;MQPFRGWTGTLILGMAIAGSLSGAQTARSAHDAARRRTDVRWQRAVEQAVREAPNARVLVLEASSGDLLASTRLAEAGRTLATPGSTLKPAILYFALASGRWDAERRVACSRRLRVGSHRLNCSHPIADPMNARQALTWSCNSYFAELAGTLSPRVLRQALEERGLLAATGLTAQEEIAAFREPRTREQVQLAALGVEGIRITLPELAEAYRSLAAEMAAHPETVATKTVSAGLRDSASFGMAGAASLGGVPVAGKTGTASAESGGATHGWFVGLAPAGSPRVVVVAVYLPSGRGSDAALVASKLLAHSPLRKP
;
A
#
# COMPACT_ATOMS: atom_id res chain seq x y z
N MET A 1 76.82 14.03 -30.06
CA MET A 1 76.28 15.04 -30.99
C MET A 1 75.01 14.49 -31.58
N GLN A 2 73.89 14.95 -31.13
CA GLN A 2 72.62 15.16 -31.80
C GLN A 2 71.51 15.52 -30.75
N PRO A 3 70.51 16.32 -31.08
CA PRO A 3 69.84 17.10 -30.10
C PRO A 3 68.50 16.50 -29.71
N PHE A 4 68.07 16.86 -28.50
CA PHE A 4 66.76 16.60 -27.92
C PHE A 4 65.63 17.24 -28.76
N ARG A 5 64.58 16.47 -29.06
CA ARG A 5 63.28 16.94 -29.55
C ARG A 5 62.28 16.94 -28.42
N GLY A 6 61.73 18.11 -28.14
CA GLY A 6 60.69 18.32 -27.13
C GLY A 6 59.37 17.69 -27.56
N TRP A 7 58.65 17.19 -26.56
CA TRP A 7 57.24 16.78 -26.66
C TRP A 7 56.38 17.89 -26.00
N THR A 8 55.61 18.52 -26.85
CA THR A 8 54.51 19.39 -26.41
C THR A 8 53.32 18.51 -26.05
N GLY A 9 53.08 18.36 -24.77
CA GLY A 9 51.85 17.71 -24.25
C GLY A 9 50.65 18.63 -24.36
N THR A 10 49.68 18.27 -25.16
CA THR A 10 48.39 18.96 -25.27
C THR A 10 47.52 18.55 -24.08
N LEU A 11 47.20 19.53 -23.21
CA LEU A 11 46.12 19.38 -22.23
C LEU A 11 44.79 19.30 -22.96
N ILE A 12 44.14 18.13 -22.91
CA ILE A 12 42.71 18.03 -23.23
C ILE A 12 41.96 18.12 -21.93
N LEU A 13 41.31 19.25 -21.80
CA LEU A 13 40.48 19.63 -20.67
C LEU A 13 39.19 18.80 -20.67
N GLY A 14 38.95 18.07 -19.57
CA GLY A 14 37.72 17.35 -19.35
C GLY A 14 36.55 18.31 -19.10
N MET A 15 35.71 18.49 -20.08
CA MET A 15 34.40 19.16 -19.98
C MET A 15 33.33 18.25 -20.53
N ALA A 16 32.84 17.29 -19.74
CA ALA A 16 31.62 16.54 -20.08
C ALA A 16 31.07 15.69 -18.91
N ILE A 17 30.76 16.25 -17.75
CA ILE A 17 29.96 15.53 -16.73
C ILE A 17 28.85 16.39 -16.11
N ALA A 18 28.77 17.67 -16.38
CA ALA A 18 27.74 18.55 -15.79
C ALA A 18 26.37 18.53 -16.52
N GLY A 19 26.30 18.02 -17.74
CA GLY A 19 25.08 18.05 -18.56
C GLY A 19 24.08 16.92 -18.27
N SER A 20 24.53 15.76 -17.79
CA SER A 20 23.68 14.57 -17.65
C SER A 20 22.82 14.56 -16.36
N LEU A 21 23.27 15.20 -15.30
CA LEU A 21 22.51 15.29 -14.04
C LEU A 21 21.34 16.27 -14.13
N SER A 22 21.49 17.36 -14.88
CA SER A 22 20.43 18.35 -15.09
C SER A 22 19.27 17.80 -15.94
N GLY A 23 19.58 16.99 -16.96
CA GLY A 23 18.57 16.37 -17.82
C GLY A 23 17.73 15.31 -17.11
N ALA A 24 18.33 14.52 -16.24
CA ALA A 24 17.62 13.52 -15.46
C ALA A 24 16.72 14.15 -14.36
N GLN A 25 17.15 15.24 -13.77
CA GLN A 25 16.37 15.99 -12.78
C GLN A 25 15.18 16.72 -13.41
N THR A 26 15.37 17.34 -14.59
CA THR A 26 14.30 17.99 -15.33
C THR A 26 13.29 16.98 -15.89
N ALA A 27 13.73 15.81 -16.35
CA ALA A 27 12.83 14.74 -16.81
C ALA A 27 12.01 14.15 -15.65
N ARG A 28 12.59 13.96 -14.47
CA ARG A 28 11.86 13.53 -13.25
C ARG A 28 10.84 14.58 -12.82
N SER A 29 11.21 15.85 -12.73
CA SER A 29 10.28 16.93 -12.35
C SER A 29 9.13 17.11 -13.35
N ALA A 30 9.36 16.91 -14.65
CA ALA A 30 8.33 16.94 -15.67
C ALA A 30 7.40 15.72 -15.57
N HIS A 31 7.94 14.54 -15.27
CA HIS A 31 7.15 13.33 -15.05
C HIS A 31 6.28 13.45 -13.78
N ASP A 32 6.83 13.94 -12.69
CA ASP A 32 6.11 14.20 -11.43
C ASP A 32 5.01 15.26 -11.60
N ALA A 33 5.24 16.28 -12.43
CA ALA A 33 4.23 17.28 -12.75
C ALA A 33 3.12 16.71 -13.64
N ALA A 34 3.44 15.80 -14.56
CA ALA A 34 2.47 15.18 -15.46
C ALA A 34 1.49 14.25 -14.74
N ARG A 35 1.91 13.61 -13.63
CA ARG A 35 1.03 12.75 -12.81
C ARG A 35 0.12 13.53 -11.85
N ARG A 36 0.24 14.84 -11.76
CA ARG A 36 -0.60 15.69 -10.89
C ARG A 36 -1.72 16.34 -11.69
N ARG A 37 -2.80 15.62 -11.88
CA ARG A 37 -4.04 16.13 -12.48
C ARG A 37 -5.07 16.42 -11.39
N THR A 38 -4.80 17.40 -10.53
CA THR A 38 -5.71 17.74 -9.43
C THR A 38 -7.12 18.05 -9.97
N ASP A 39 -8.08 17.24 -9.56
CA ASP A 39 -9.51 17.49 -9.81
C ASP A 39 -10.09 18.25 -8.61
N VAL A 40 -10.60 19.46 -8.87
CA VAL A 40 -11.13 20.37 -7.84
C VAL A 40 -12.25 19.72 -7.02
N ARG A 41 -13.05 18.84 -7.62
CA ARG A 41 -14.14 18.15 -6.91
C ARG A 41 -13.60 17.13 -5.91
N TRP A 42 -12.56 16.38 -6.32
CA TRP A 42 -11.87 15.44 -5.44
C TRP A 42 -11.13 16.18 -4.32
N GLN A 43 -10.46 17.28 -4.65
CA GLN A 43 -9.73 18.08 -3.66
C GLN A 43 -10.68 18.64 -2.59
N ARG A 44 -11.84 19.16 -2.97
CA ARG A 44 -12.88 19.61 -2.03
C ARG A 44 -13.39 18.47 -1.14
N ALA A 45 -13.59 17.27 -1.70
CA ALA A 45 -14.01 16.10 -0.94
C ALA A 45 -12.97 15.69 0.11
N VAL A 46 -11.67 15.73 -0.26
CA VAL A 46 -10.56 15.49 0.68
C VAL A 46 -10.55 16.53 1.81
N GLU A 47 -10.61 17.81 1.48
CA GLU A 47 -10.61 18.92 2.46
C GLU A 47 -11.78 18.81 3.44
N GLN A 48 -12.96 18.42 2.95
CA GLN A 48 -14.12 18.18 3.79
C GLN A 48 -13.93 17.00 4.74
N ALA A 49 -13.38 15.89 4.23
CA ALA A 49 -13.20 14.67 5.00
C ALA A 49 -12.23 14.84 6.18
N VAL A 50 -11.20 15.69 6.01
CA VAL A 50 -10.16 15.86 7.03
C VAL A 50 -10.44 16.96 8.04
N ARG A 51 -11.58 17.66 7.98
CA ARG A 51 -11.90 18.73 8.95
C ARG A 51 -11.85 18.27 10.41
N GLU A 52 -12.33 17.06 10.68
CA GLU A 52 -12.31 16.46 12.01
C GLU A 52 -11.06 15.59 12.26
N ALA A 53 -10.20 15.43 11.26
CA ALA A 53 -8.97 14.67 11.35
C ALA A 53 -7.82 15.45 10.66
N PRO A 54 -7.44 16.64 11.15
CA PRO A 54 -6.52 17.56 10.45
C PRO A 54 -5.12 16.99 10.23
N ASN A 55 -4.73 15.97 10.98
CA ASN A 55 -3.45 15.27 10.83
C ASN A 55 -3.52 14.08 9.86
N ALA A 56 -4.68 13.78 9.29
CA ALA A 56 -4.83 12.73 8.29
C ALA A 56 -4.02 13.08 7.03
N ARG A 57 -3.35 12.07 6.48
CA ARG A 57 -2.74 12.11 5.15
C ARG A 57 -3.63 11.31 4.23
N VAL A 58 -4.05 11.92 3.13
CA VAL A 58 -4.99 11.33 2.20
C VAL A 58 -4.44 11.44 0.79
N LEU A 59 -4.57 10.39 0.00
CA LEU A 59 -4.28 10.35 -1.42
C LEU A 59 -5.47 9.75 -2.17
N VAL A 60 -5.79 10.33 -3.32
CA VAL A 60 -6.76 9.79 -4.28
C VAL A 60 -6.06 9.66 -5.62
N LEU A 61 -5.88 8.42 -6.10
CA LEU A 61 -5.26 8.14 -7.40
C LEU A 61 -6.29 7.60 -8.37
N GLU A 62 -6.21 7.99 -9.62
CA GLU A 62 -6.89 7.27 -10.69
C GLU A 62 -6.19 5.92 -10.92
N ALA A 63 -6.91 4.80 -10.83
CA ALA A 63 -6.28 3.49 -10.87
C ALA A 63 -5.66 3.16 -12.23
N SER A 64 -6.25 3.64 -13.32
CA SER A 64 -5.79 3.36 -14.69
C SER A 64 -4.52 4.11 -15.07
N SER A 65 -4.46 5.42 -14.80
CA SER A 65 -3.33 6.28 -15.17
C SER A 65 -2.29 6.42 -14.05
N GLY A 66 -2.70 6.25 -12.79
CA GLY A 66 -1.90 6.57 -11.62
C GLY A 66 -1.82 8.07 -11.33
N ASP A 67 -2.66 8.89 -11.99
CA ASP A 67 -2.71 10.33 -11.76
C ASP A 67 -3.19 10.62 -10.33
N LEU A 68 -2.51 11.53 -9.64
CA LEU A 68 -2.92 12.04 -8.35
C LEU A 68 -4.05 13.05 -8.53
N LEU A 69 -5.28 12.65 -8.20
CA LEU A 69 -6.47 13.49 -8.33
C LEU A 69 -6.63 14.49 -7.18
N ALA A 70 -6.30 14.06 -5.96
CA ALA A 70 -6.36 14.91 -4.76
C ALA A 70 -5.46 14.37 -3.67
N SER A 71 -5.05 15.25 -2.77
CA SER A 71 -4.26 14.86 -1.60
C SER A 71 -4.32 15.88 -0.47
N THR A 72 -3.97 15.44 0.73
CA THR A 72 -3.60 16.32 1.83
C THR A 72 -2.28 15.86 2.43
N ARG A 73 -1.43 16.82 2.83
CA ARG A 73 -0.10 16.58 3.44
C ARG A 73 0.78 15.63 2.60
N LEU A 74 0.77 15.78 1.27
CA LEU A 74 1.46 14.88 0.35
C LEU A 74 2.95 14.75 0.66
N ALA A 75 3.64 15.87 0.90
CA ALA A 75 5.08 15.86 1.22
C ALA A 75 5.38 15.12 2.54
N GLU A 76 4.51 15.26 3.54
CA GLU A 76 4.62 14.51 4.79
C GLU A 76 4.31 13.02 4.58
N ALA A 77 3.29 12.73 3.77
CA ALA A 77 2.92 11.36 3.41
C ALA A 77 4.08 10.62 2.74
N GLY A 78 4.80 11.27 1.83
CA GLY A 78 5.96 10.70 1.15
C GLY A 78 7.18 10.50 2.05
N ARG A 79 7.32 11.29 3.11
CA ARG A 79 8.46 11.20 4.05
C ARG A 79 8.18 10.35 5.30
N THR A 80 6.94 9.93 5.51
CA THR A 80 6.59 9.16 6.71
C THR A 80 6.63 7.67 6.44
N LEU A 81 7.62 7.01 7.00
CA LEU A 81 7.72 5.56 7.04
C LEU A 81 7.03 5.01 8.30
N ALA A 82 6.02 4.18 8.11
CA ALA A 82 5.30 3.54 9.21
C ALA A 82 4.96 2.07 8.89
N THR A 83 4.81 1.25 9.93
CA THR A 83 4.42 -0.14 9.80
C THR A 83 3.02 -0.24 9.19
N PRO A 84 2.84 -0.96 8.07
CA PRO A 84 1.57 -0.97 7.33
C PRO A 84 0.47 -1.81 7.97
N GLY A 85 0.81 -2.69 8.90
CA GLY A 85 -0.13 -3.63 9.49
C GLY A 85 -0.83 -4.47 8.44
N SER A 86 -2.09 -4.76 8.68
CA SER A 86 -2.90 -5.66 7.82
C SER A 86 -3.17 -5.15 6.40
N THR A 87 -2.70 -3.96 6.01
CA THR A 87 -2.89 -3.47 4.63
C THR A 87 -2.04 -4.23 3.61
N LEU A 88 -1.01 -4.95 4.02
CA LEU A 88 -0.21 -5.81 3.13
C LEU A 88 -0.91 -7.12 2.75
N LYS A 89 -1.84 -7.59 3.57
CA LYS A 89 -2.47 -8.91 3.41
C LYS A 89 -3.06 -9.18 2.03
N PRO A 90 -3.75 -8.24 1.35
CA PRO A 90 -4.26 -8.49 0.00
C PRO A 90 -3.16 -8.75 -1.03
N ALA A 91 -2.06 -8.00 -0.98
CA ALA A 91 -0.93 -8.16 -1.88
C ALA A 91 -0.25 -9.53 -1.69
N ILE A 92 0.01 -9.91 -0.44
CA ILE A 92 0.60 -11.21 -0.09
C ILE A 92 -0.32 -12.38 -0.49
N LEU A 93 -1.62 -12.25 -0.23
CA LEU A 93 -2.60 -13.28 -0.59
C LEU A 93 -2.69 -13.43 -2.11
N TYR A 94 -2.81 -12.32 -2.84
CA TYR A 94 -2.88 -12.34 -4.29
C TYR A 94 -1.67 -13.05 -4.90
N PHE A 95 -0.47 -12.67 -4.46
CA PHE A 95 0.78 -13.28 -4.92
C PHE A 95 0.80 -14.79 -4.63
N ALA A 96 0.44 -15.20 -3.42
CA ALA A 96 0.46 -16.61 -3.02
C ALA A 96 -0.53 -17.47 -3.83
N LEU A 97 -1.73 -16.93 -4.11
CA LEU A 97 -2.74 -17.60 -4.94
C LEU A 97 -2.32 -17.63 -6.41
N ALA A 98 -1.87 -16.51 -6.97
CA ALA A 98 -1.48 -16.40 -8.38
C ALA A 98 -0.27 -17.30 -8.72
N SER A 99 0.66 -17.45 -7.77
CA SER A 99 1.83 -18.33 -7.93
C SER A 99 1.58 -19.79 -7.57
N GLY A 100 0.32 -20.18 -7.23
CA GLY A 100 -0.03 -21.56 -6.84
C GLY A 100 0.60 -22.02 -5.51
N ARG A 101 1.14 -21.09 -4.70
CA ARG A 101 1.76 -21.38 -3.39
C ARG A 101 0.76 -21.56 -2.26
N TRP A 102 -0.49 -21.19 -2.51
CA TRP A 102 -1.57 -21.28 -1.55
C TRP A 102 -2.87 -21.63 -2.24
N ASP A 103 -3.69 -22.44 -1.57
CA ASP A 103 -5.03 -22.79 -2.04
C ASP A 103 -6.06 -21.86 -1.41
N ALA A 104 -6.92 -21.27 -2.23
CA ALA A 104 -7.97 -20.35 -1.80
C ALA A 104 -8.98 -21.00 -0.85
N GLU A 105 -9.25 -22.29 -1.00
CA GLU A 105 -10.20 -23.05 -0.20
C GLU A 105 -9.56 -23.68 1.06
N ARG A 106 -8.23 -23.61 1.19
CA ARG A 106 -7.57 -24.06 2.41
C ARG A 106 -8.12 -23.34 3.63
N ARG A 107 -8.59 -24.13 4.59
CA ARG A 107 -9.18 -23.63 5.84
C ARG A 107 -8.17 -23.62 6.97
N VAL A 108 -8.12 -22.51 7.69
CA VAL A 108 -7.24 -22.31 8.86
C VAL A 108 -8.08 -21.89 10.04
N ALA A 109 -7.91 -22.58 11.16
CA ALA A 109 -8.55 -22.24 12.43
C ALA A 109 -7.89 -20.97 13.03
N CYS A 110 -8.70 -20.05 13.54
CA CYS A 110 -8.21 -18.87 14.23
C CYS A 110 -7.91 -19.16 15.70
N SER A 111 -6.65 -19.08 16.10
CA SER A 111 -6.24 -19.23 17.50
C SER A 111 -6.69 -18.07 18.40
N ARG A 112 -7.16 -16.94 17.82
CA ARG A 112 -7.54 -15.69 18.47
C ARG A 112 -6.42 -14.97 19.22
N ARG A 113 -5.53 -15.71 19.86
CA ARG A 113 -4.37 -15.22 20.62
C ARG A 113 -3.08 -15.73 19.99
N LEU A 114 -2.83 -15.27 18.75
CA LEU A 114 -1.63 -15.68 18.02
C LEU A 114 -0.38 -15.08 18.66
N ARG A 115 0.66 -15.91 18.77
CA ARG A 115 2.03 -15.47 19.09
C ARG A 115 2.93 -15.78 17.90
N VAL A 116 3.73 -14.79 17.50
CA VAL A 116 4.81 -14.95 16.52
C VAL A 116 6.06 -14.33 17.14
N GLY A 117 7.04 -15.14 17.50
CA GLY A 117 8.16 -14.72 18.30
C GLY A 117 7.70 -14.11 19.64
N SER A 118 8.12 -12.89 19.93
CA SER A 118 7.71 -12.11 21.12
C SER A 118 6.37 -11.40 20.95
N HIS A 119 5.84 -11.28 19.72
CA HIS A 119 4.64 -10.50 19.41
C HIS A 119 3.35 -11.25 19.72
N ARG A 120 2.38 -10.53 20.31
CA ARG A 120 1.00 -11.00 20.47
C ARG A 120 0.13 -10.33 19.40
N LEU A 121 -0.44 -11.12 18.51
CA LEU A 121 -1.20 -10.67 17.35
C LEU A 121 -2.65 -11.17 17.46
N ASN A 122 -3.39 -10.59 18.40
CA ASN A 122 -4.76 -10.99 18.66
C ASN A 122 -5.68 -10.66 17.47
N CYS A 123 -6.65 -11.54 17.21
CA CYS A 123 -7.72 -11.29 16.27
C CYS A 123 -8.92 -10.68 16.99
N SER A 124 -9.44 -9.57 16.45
CA SER A 124 -10.59 -8.82 17.00
C SER A 124 -11.92 -9.12 16.30
N HIS A 125 -11.89 -9.93 15.22
CA HIS A 125 -13.12 -10.34 14.50
C HIS A 125 -13.99 -11.27 15.34
N PRO A 126 -15.30 -11.44 15.01
CA PRO A 126 -16.16 -12.43 15.64
C PRO A 126 -15.58 -13.85 15.61
N ILE A 127 -16.02 -14.72 16.51
CA ILE A 127 -15.68 -16.14 16.45
C ILE A 127 -16.25 -16.71 15.14
N ALA A 128 -15.42 -17.44 14.41
CA ALA A 128 -15.78 -18.09 13.18
C ALA A 128 -15.13 -19.47 13.13
N ASP A 129 -15.77 -20.37 12.38
CA ASP A 129 -15.18 -21.64 11.98
C ASP A 129 -13.86 -21.43 11.21
N PRO A 130 -13.08 -22.49 10.97
CA PRO A 130 -11.90 -22.38 10.14
C PRO A 130 -12.21 -21.63 8.83
N MET A 131 -11.42 -20.58 8.53
CA MET A 131 -11.66 -19.66 7.43
C MET A 131 -10.89 -20.04 6.20
N ASN A 132 -11.50 -19.90 5.01
CA ASN A 132 -10.79 -19.89 3.75
C ASN A 132 -10.17 -18.50 3.46
N ALA A 133 -9.49 -18.35 2.32
CA ALA A 133 -8.77 -17.13 1.96
C ALA A 133 -9.65 -15.87 1.94
N ARG A 134 -10.85 -15.96 1.30
CA ARG A 134 -11.81 -14.85 1.22
C ARG A 134 -12.26 -14.41 2.61
N GLN A 135 -12.68 -15.35 3.44
CA GLN A 135 -13.16 -15.08 4.81
C GLN A 135 -12.03 -14.50 5.68
N ALA A 136 -10.82 -15.07 5.57
CA ALA A 136 -9.67 -14.57 6.31
C ALA A 136 -9.27 -13.13 5.92
N LEU A 137 -9.42 -12.78 4.65
CA LEU A 137 -9.19 -11.41 4.18
C LEU A 137 -10.29 -10.45 4.66
N THR A 138 -11.56 -10.87 4.58
CA THR A 138 -12.73 -10.13 5.09
C THR A 138 -12.54 -9.74 6.56
N TRP A 139 -12.15 -10.69 7.37
CA TRP A 139 -12.00 -10.55 8.82
C TRP A 139 -10.58 -10.21 9.27
N SER A 140 -9.65 -10.07 8.32
CA SER A 140 -8.24 -9.75 8.62
C SER A 140 -7.58 -10.73 9.59
N CYS A 141 -7.88 -12.04 9.52
CA CYS A 141 -7.46 -13.05 10.48
C CYS A 141 -5.93 -13.21 10.52
N ASN A 142 -5.31 -12.88 11.65
CA ASN A 142 -3.85 -12.97 11.79
C ASN A 142 -3.35 -14.41 11.76
N SER A 143 -4.10 -15.38 12.32
CA SER A 143 -3.72 -16.79 12.30
C SER A 143 -3.61 -17.33 10.88
N TYR A 144 -4.60 -17.01 10.03
CA TYR A 144 -4.57 -17.41 8.63
C TYR A 144 -3.35 -16.87 7.88
N PHE A 145 -3.13 -15.57 8.01
CA PHE A 145 -2.04 -14.91 7.29
C PHE A 145 -0.65 -15.26 7.85
N ALA A 146 -0.53 -15.57 9.13
CA ALA A 146 0.70 -16.11 9.70
C ALA A 146 1.01 -17.52 9.17
N GLU A 147 -0.01 -18.37 9.01
CA GLU A 147 0.17 -19.71 8.44
C GLU A 147 0.60 -19.60 6.97
N LEU A 148 -0.10 -18.79 6.16
CA LEU A 148 0.29 -18.50 4.78
C LEU A 148 1.73 -17.98 4.71
N ALA A 149 2.06 -16.94 5.46
CA ALA A 149 3.38 -16.32 5.45
C ALA A 149 4.48 -17.30 5.89
N GLY A 150 4.16 -18.22 6.80
CA GLY A 150 5.09 -19.26 7.25
C GLY A 150 5.47 -20.29 6.17
N THR A 151 4.80 -20.27 5.00
CA THR A 151 5.16 -21.08 3.82
C THR A 151 6.07 -20.33 2.83
N LEU A 152 6.24 -19.02 3.02
CA LEU A 152 7.06 -18.19 2.16
C LEU A 152 8.52 -18.18 2.61
N SER A 153 9.45 -18.20 1.67
CA SER A 153 10.85 -17.87 1.95
C SER A 153 11.06 -16.35 1.97
N PRO A 154 12.14 -15.84 2.58
CA PRO A 154 12.49 -14.41 2.54
C PRO A 154 12.48 -13.83 1.13
N ARG A 155 13.11 -14.52 0.18
CA ARG A 155 13.17 -14.11 -1.23
C ARG A 155 11.77 -14.01 -1.87
N VAL A 156 10.89 -14.97 -1.57
CA VAL A 156 9.52 -15.00 -2.11
C VAL A 156 8.69 -13.86 -1.51
N LEU A 157 8.86 -13.56 -0.22
CA LEU A 157 8.20 -12.40 0.39
C LEU A 157 8.67 -11.08 -0.25
N ARG A 158 9.98 -10.91 -0.44
CA ARG A 158 10.53 -9.74 -1.15
C ARG A 158 9.92 -9.60 -2.53
N GLN A 159 9.90 -10.66 -3.33
CA GLN A 159 9.29 -10.68 -4.65
C GLN A 159 7.82 -10.24 -4.62
N ALA A 160 7.03 -10.74 -3.67
CA ALA A 160 5.63 -10.37 -3.52
C ALA A 160 5.43 -8.87 -3.23
N LEU A 161 6.36 -8.23 -2.51
CA LEU A 161 6.36 -6.80 -2.23
C LEU A 161 6.77 -5.99 -3.48
N GLU A 162 7.84 -6.39 -4.15
CA GLU A 162 8.39 -5.72 -5.34
C GLU A 162 7.41 -5.74 -6.51
N GLU A 163 6.74 -6.88 -6.77
CA GLU A 163 5.71 -7.00 -7.82
C GLU A 163 4.52 -6.06 -7.62
N ARG A 164 4.28 -5.60 -6.40
CA ARG A 164 3.23 -4.62 -6.09
C ARG A 164 3.73 -3.17 -6.07
N GLY A 165 4.99 -2.93 -6.44
CA GLY A 165 5.59 -1.60 -6.44
C GLY A 165 5.98 -1.10 -5.05
N LEU A 166 5.90 -1.95 -4.02
CA LEU A 166 6.51 -1.69 -2.73
C LEU A 166 8.03 -1.85 -2.85
N LEU A 167 8.79 -1.13 -2.06
CA LEU A 167 10.26 -1.03 -2.08
C LEU A 167 10.82 -0.19 -3.25
N ALA A 168 10.00 0.67 -3.85
CA ALA A 168 10.43 1.58 -4.92
C ALA A 168 9.73 2.94 -4.78
N ALA A 169 10.40 4.00 -5.19
CA ALA A 169 9.81 5.34 -5.25
C ALA A 169 8.64 5.37 -6.23
N THR A 170 7.55 6.04 -5.85
CA THR A 170 6.35 6.15 -6.68
C THR A 170 6.39 7.32 -7.66
N GLY A 171 7.22 8.33 -7.39
CA GLY A 171 7.28 9.58 -8.14
C GLY A 171 6.08 10.52 -7.88
N LEU A 172 5.25 10.26 -6.88
CA LEU A 172 4.12 11.12 -6.53
C LEU A 172 4.54 12.39 -5.78
N THR A 173 5.71 12.39 -5.18
CA THR A 173 6.29 13.56 -4.51
C THR A 173 7.80 13.63 -4.70
N ALA A 174 8.34 14.85 -4.80
CA ALA A 174 9.76 15.06 -5.10
C ALA A 174 10.72 14.57 -4.00
N GLN A 175 10.25 14.52 -2.76
CA GLN A 175 11.00 14.04 -1.60
C GLN A 175 10.30 12.83 -1.01
N GLU A 176 10.51 11.69 -1.61
CA GLU A 176 9.87 10.45 -1.21
C GLU A 176 10.90 9.52 -0.56
N GLU A 177 10.57 9.05 0.64
CA GLU A 177 11.27 7.92 1.25
C GLU A 177 10.84 6.64 0.56
N ILE A 178 11.75 5.70 0.43
CA ILE A 178 11.47 4.36 -0.05
C ILE A 178 11.29 3.45 1.15
N ALA A 179 10.40 2.47 1.03
CA ALA A 179 10.11 1.51 2.08
C ALA A 179 11.38 0.93 2.71
N ALA A 180 11.43 0.97 4.03
CA ALA A 180 12.48 0.31 4.79
C ALA A 180 12.08 -1.16 4.97
N PHE A 181 12.76 -2.06 4.28
CA PHE A 181 12.56 -3.50 4.38
C PHE A 181 13.83 -4.18 4.88
N ARG A 182 13.72 -4.78 6.08
CA ARG A 182 14.77 -5.61 6.66
C ARG A 182 14.56 -7.05 6.21
N GLU A 183 15.52 -7.60 5.48
CA GLU A 183 15.47 -8.99 4.99
C GLU A 183 15.26 -9.97 6.15
N PRO A 184 14.16 -10.76 6.16
CA PRO A 184 13.91 -11.73 7.20
C PRO A 184 14.94 -12.87 7.16
N ARG A 185 15.33 -13.38 8.34
CA ARG A 185 16.27 -14.51 8.48
C ARG A 185 15.62 -15.75 9.11
N THR A 186 14.47 -15.58 9.75
CA THR A 186 13.71 -16.66 10.38
C THR A 186 12.28 -16.69 9.87
N ARG A 187 11.60 -17.82 10.09
CA ARG A 187 10.18 -17.97 9.75
C ARG A 187 9.32 -16.93 10.46
N GLU A 188 9.58 -16.67 11.73
CA GLU A 188 8.85 -15.65 12.50
C GLU A 188 9.03 -14.26 11.90
N GLN A 189 10.24 -13.91 11.47
CA GLN A 189 10.49 -12.61 10.83
C GLN A 189 9.76 -12.50 9.48
N VAL A 190 9.68 -13.59 8.68
CA VAL A 190 8.85 -13.61 7.46
C VAL A 190 7.37 -13.37 7.81
N GLN A 191 6.86 -14.05 8.84
CA GLN A 191 5.48 -13.88 9.30
C GLN A 191 5.21 -12.44 9.76
N LEU A 192 6.10 -11.85 10.57
CA LEU A 192 5.93 -10.48 11.08
C LEU A 192 5.98 -9.44 9.96
N ALA A 193 6.89 -9.60 9.00
CA ALA A 193 7.01 -8.70 7.86
C ALA A 193 5.79 -8.82 6.93
N ALA A 194 5.33 -10.02 6.61
CA ALA A 194 4.13 -10.25 5.80
C ALA A 194 2.84 -9.75 6.46
N LEU A 195 2.78 -9.78 7.80
CA LEU A 195 1.68 -9.20 8.58
C LEU A 195 1.80 -7.67 8.74
N GLY A 196 2.90 -7.07 8.27
CA GLY A 196 3.16 -5.64 8.37
C GLY A 196 3.41 -5.14 9.80
N VAL A 197 3.90 -6.00 10.69
CA VAL A 197 4.08 -5.71 12.12
C VAL A 197 5.50 -5.28 12.44
N GLU A 198 6.48 -5.97 11.85
CA GLU A 198 7.91 -5.70 12.05
C GLU A 198 8.69 -6.01 10.77
N GLY A 199 9.84 -5.35 10.59
CA GLY A 199 10.75 -5.59 9.45
C GLY A 199 10.36 -4.87 8.17
N ILE A 200 9.22 -4.18 8.14
CA ILE A 200 8.79 -3.36 7.00
C ILE A 200 8.12 -2.08 7.48
N ARG A 201 8.50 -0.95 6.88
CA ARG A 201 7.83 0.34 7.00
C ARG A 201 7.69 0.93 5.61
N ILE A 202 6.53 1.46 5.31
CA ILE A 202 6.18 2.01 3.99
C ILE A 202 5.64 3.43 4.12
N THR A 203 5.59 4.14 3.01
CA THR A 203 4.91 5.42 2.88
C THR A 203 3.45 5.24 2.43
N LEU A 204 2.63 6.27 2.57
CA LEU A 204 1.26 6.26 2.04
C LEU A 204 1.23 6.24 0.49
N PRO A 205 2.11 6.96 -0.24
CA PRO A 205 2.25 6.82 -1.68
C PRO A 205 2.53 5.37 -2.13
N GLU A 206 3.48 4.67 -1.51
CA GLU A 206 3.78 3.27 -1.85
C GLU A 206 2.58 2.35 -1.62
N LEU A 207 1.84 2.55 -0.51
CA LEU A 207 0.63 1.77 -0.27
C LEU A 207 -0.45 2.04 -1.32
N ALA A 208 -0.65 3.30 -1.70
CA ALA A 208 -1.62 3.67 -2.74
C ALA A 208 -1.24 3.05 -4.10
N GLU A 209 0.04 3.12 -4.47
CA GLU A 209 0.56 2.53 -5.71
C GLU A 209 0.47 1.00 -5.70
N ALA A 210 0.72 0.35 -4.56
CA ALA A 210 0.58 -1.10 -4.42
C ALA A 210 -0.88 -1.55 -4.68
N TYR A 211 -1.86 -0.79 -4.24
CA TYR A 211 -3.27 -1.11 -4.51
C TYR A 211 -3.68 -0.74 -5.94
N ARG A 212 -3.08 0.29 -6.53
CA ARG A 212 -3.25 0.58 -7.95
C ARG A 212 -2.72 -0.56 -8.81
N SER A 213 -1.50 -1.03 -8.51
CA SER A 213 -0.88 -2.18 -9.17
C SER A 213 -1.74 -3.45 -9.01
N LEU A 214 -2.24 -3.71 -7.79
CA LEU A 214 -3.14 -4.84 -7.54
C LEU A 214 -4.45 -4.72 -8.32
N ALA A 215 -5.03 -3.52 -8.43
CA ALA A 215 -6.25 -3.29 -9.21
C ALA A 215 -6.01 -3.52 -10.71
N ALA A 216 -4.89 -3.06 -11.25
CA ALA A 216 -4.51 -3.27 -12.64
C ALA A 216 -4.34 -4.77 -12.95
N GLU A 217 -3.65 -5.49 -12.07
CA GLU A 217 -3.45 -6.94 -12.20
C GLU A 217 -4.77 -7.71 -12.15
N MET A 218 -5.65 -7.38 -11.20
CA MET A 218 -6.98 -7.99 -11.11
C MET A 218 -7.85 -7.69 -12.34
N ALA A 219 -7.71 -6.50 -12.92
CA ALA A 219 -8.43 -6.14 -14.14
C ALA A 219 -7.90 -6.87 -15.37
N ALA A 220 -6.59 -7.11 -15.44
CA ALA A 220 -5.95 -7.89 -16.52
C ALA A 220 -6.31 -9.39 -16.47
N HIS A 221 -6.55 -9.92 -15.27
CA HIS A 221 -6.80 -11.35 -15.03
C HIS A 221 -8.09 -11.62 -14.22
N PRO A 222 -9.29 -11.18 -14.70
CA PRO A 222 -10.53 -11.17 -13.91
C PRO A 222 -11.03 -12.57 -13.53
N GLU A 223 -10.71 -13.58 -14.34
CA GLU A 223 -11.22 -14.94 -14.17
C GLU A 223 -10.39 -15.80 -13.22
N THR A 224 -9.21 -15.36 -12.81
CA THR A 224 -8.33 -16.14 -11.95
C THR A 224 -8.90 -16.30 -10.53
N VAL A 225 -8.56 -17.43 -9.89
CA VAL A 225 -8.91 -17.69 -8.49
C VAL A 225 -8.36 -16.56 -7.57
N ALA A 226 -7.13 -16.08 -7.84
CA ALA A 226 -6.53 -14.99 -7.09
C ALA A 226 -7.38 -13.71 -7.13
N THR A 227 -7.79 -13.29 -8.34
CA THR A 227 -8.64 -12.11 -8.54
C THR A 227 -10.00 -12.28 -7.89
N LYS A 228 -10.69 -13.38 -8.14
CA LYS A 228 -12.03 -13.64 -7.57
C LYS A 228 -11.99 -13.63 -6.04
N THR A 229 -10.98 -14.30 -5.46
CA THR A 229 -10.84 -14.39 -4.00
C THR A 229 -10.51 -13.06 -3.36
N VAL A 230 -9.48 -12.36 -3.87
CA VAL A 230 -9.02 -11.10 -3.27
C VAL A 230 -10.04 -9.99 -3.46
N SER A 231 -10.61 -9.83 -4.66
CA SER A 231 -11.64 -8.81 -4.91
C SER A 231 -12.89 -9.03 -4.06
N ALA A 232 -13.35 -10.30 -3.92
CA ALA A 232 -14.48 -10.63 -3.05
C ALA A 232 -14.15 -10.34 -1.58
N GLY A 233 -12.98 -10.76 -1.08
CA GLY A 233 -12.57 -10.52 0.30
C GLY A 233 -12.43 -9.04 0.65
N LEU A 234 -11.93 -8.20 -0.29
CA LEU A 234 -11.86 -6.75 -0.11
C LEU A 234 -13.24 -6.09 -0.10
N ARG A 235 -14.18 -6.52 -0.97
CA ARG A 235 -15.57 -6.05 -0.96
C ARG A 235 -16.26 -6.42 0.34
N ASP A 236 -16.17 -7.68 0.76
CA ASP A 236 -16.75 -8.17 2.00
C ASP A 236 -16.17 -7.44 3.23
N SER A 237 -14.84 -7.18 3.21
CA SER A 237 -14.16 -6.43 4.28
C SER A 237 -14.76 -5.04 4.47
N ALA A 238 -15.11 -4.34 3.38
CA ALA A 238 -15.73 -3.03 3.45
C ALA A 238 -17.26 -3.09 3.67
N SER A 239 -17.94 -4.16 3.24
CA SER A 239 -19.39 -4.27 3.37
C SER A 239 -19.84 -4.64 4.79
N PHE A 240 -19.20 -5.64 5.40
CA PHE A 240 -19.59 -6.17 6.73
C PHE A 240 -18.40 -6.63 7.58
N GLY A 241 -17.19 -6.57 7.03
CA GLY A 241 -15.96 -7.01 7.71
C GLY A 241 -15.22 -5.88 8.42
N MET A 242 -13.89 -6.03 8.51
CA MET A 242 -13.04 -5.14 9.31
C MET A 242 -12.89 -3.72 8.77
N ALA A 243 -13.27 -3.46 7.52
CA ALA A 243 -13.25 -2.14 6.90
C ALA A 243 -14.65 -1.53 6.72
N GLY A 244 -15.69 -2.06 7.39
CA GLY A 244 -17.10 -1.68 7.23
C GLY A 244 -17.37 -0.17 7.38
N ALA A 245 -16.58 0.54 8.19
CA ALA A 245 -16.69 1.99 8.33
C ALA A 245 -16.49 2.76 7.01
N ALA A 246 -15.76 2.20 6.03
CA ALA A 246 -15.53 2.85 4.75
C ALA A 246 -16.79 2.94 3.87
N SER A 247 -17.75 2.03 4.04
CA SER A 247 -18.99 1.97 3.25
C SER A 247 -20.08 2.96 3.71
N LEU A 248 -19.91 3.61 4.87
CA LEU A 248 -20.87 4.57 5.40
C LEU A 248 -21.06 5.81 4.49
N GLY A 249 -20.12 6.07 3.58
CA GLY A 249 -20.19 7.16 2.59
C GLY A 249 -21.17 6.93 1.44
N GLY A 250 -21.83 5.77 1.36
CA GLY A 250 -22.81 5.45 0.32
C GLY A 250 -22.20 5.12 -1.06
N VAL A 251 -20.88 5.00 -1.17
CA VAL A 251 -20.16 4.54 -2.36
C VAL A 251 -19.65 3.12 -2.09
N PRO A 252 -19.92 2.13 -2.96
CA PRO A 252 -19.37 0.79 -2.80
C PRO A 252 -17.84 0.80 -2.80
N VAL A 253 -17.23 0.15 -1.83
CA VAL A 253 -15.76 0.12 -1.66
C VAL A 253 -15.28 -1.33 -1.57
N ALA A 254 -14.12 -1.61 -2.14
CA ALA A 254 -13.33 -2.80 -1.88
C ALA A 254 -12.05 -2.38 -1.15
N GLY A 255 -11.94 -2.64 0.15
CA GLY A 255 -10.88 -2.01 0.95
C GLY A 255 -10.38 -2.80 2.13
N LYS A 256 -9.26 -2.33 2.67
CA LYS A 256 -8.56 -2.93 3.80
C LYS A 256 -8.10 -1.89 4.80
N THR A 257 -8.32 -2.19 6.06
CA THR A 257 -7.76 -1.44 7.20
C THR A 257 -6.46 -2.05 7.70
N GLY A 258 -5.60 -1.21 8.23
CA GLY A 258 -4.43 -1.59 9.02
C GLY A 258 -4.39 -0.81 10.32
N THR A 259 -4.03 -1.47 11.40
CA THR A 259 -3.71 -0.84 12.68
C THR A 259 -2.37 -1.40 13.11
N ALA A 260 -1.43 -0.57 13.42
CA ALA A 260 -0.11 -0.96 13.88
C ALA A 260 0.41 0.03 14.92
N SER A 261 1.42 -0.38 15.68
CA SER A 261 2.20 0.49 16.56
C SER A 261 3.57 0.70 15.93
N ALA A 262 4.27 1.77 16.33
CA ALA A 262 5.68 1.89 16.00
C ALA A 262 6.46 0.71 16.59
N GLU A 263 7.54 0.28 15.93
CA GLU A 263 8.40 -0.83 16.41
C GLU A 263 8.97 -0.54 17.81
N SER A 264 9.18 0.73 18.14
CA SER A 264 9.62 1.19 19.47
C SER A 264 8.53 1.16 20.54
N GLY A 265 7.31 0.75 20.19
CA GLY A 265 6.12 0.88 21.04
C GLY A 265 5.50 2.27 20.97
N GLY A 266 4.36 2.47 21.62
CA GLY A 266 3.65 3.75 21.67
C GLY A 266 2.24 3.68 21.14
N ALA A 267 1.70 4.85 20.74
CA ALA A 267 0.35 4.96 20.19
C ALA A 267 0.21 4.22 18.87
N THR A 268 -0.97 3.65 18.66
CA THR A 268 -1.30 3.02 17.38
C THR A 268 -1.54 4.08 16.30
N HIS A 269 -1.21 3.73 15.06
CA HIS A 269 -1.57 4.49 13.88
C HIS A 269 -2.50 3.66 12.99
N GLY A 270 -3.32 4.36 12.21
CA GLY A 270 -4.37 3.76 11.40
C GLY A 270 -4.12 3.94 9.91
N TRP A 271 -4.40 2.88 9.15
CA TRP A 271 -4.38 2.86 7.69
C TRP A 271 -5.72 2.43 7.14
N PHE A 272 -6.11 3.03 6.05
CA PHE A 272 -7.12 2.50 5.16
C PHE A 272 -6.66 2.67 3.72
N VAL A 273 -6.92 1.67 2.90
CA VAL A 273 -6.78 1.78 1.45
C VAL A 273 -7.86 0.96 0.77
N GLY A 274 -8.46 1.53 -0.28
CA GLY A 274 -9.57 0.91 -0.97
C GLY A 274 -9.73 1.40 -2.40
N LEU A 275 -10.45 0.61 -3.17
CA LEU A 275 -10.83 0.82 -4.57
C LEU A 275 -12.30 1.23 -4.60
N ALA A 276 -12.61 2.38 -5.20
CA ALA A 276 -13.97 2.91 -5.27
C ALA A 276 -14.28 3.45 -6.69
N PRO A 277 -15.48 3.24 -7.24
CA PRO A 277 -16.52 2.36 -6.72
C PRO A 277 -16.15 0.89 -6.98
N ALA A 278 -16.40 0.03 -5.99
CA ALA A 278 -16.13 -1.39 -6.15
C ALA A 278 -16.97 -1.99 -7.29
N GLY A 279 -16.33 -2.78 -8.16
CA GLY A 279 -16.99 -3.41 -9.31
C GLY A 279 -17.15 -2.51 -10.54
N SER A 280 -16.64 -1.29 -10.52
CA SER A 280 -16.59 -0.40 -11.69
C SER A 280 -15.33 -0.67 -12.52
N PRO A 281 -15.38 -0.49 -13.87
CA PRO A 281 -14.18 -0.50 -14.70
C PRO A 281 -13.32 0.75 -14.49
N ARG A 282 -13.89 1.82 -13.96
CA ARG A 282 -13.18 3.05 -13.59
C ARG A 282 -13.18 3.18 -12.07
N VAL A 283 -12.04 2.87 -11.47
CA VAL A 283 -11.86 2.96 -10.02
C VAL A 283 -10.80 3.99 -9.67
N VAL A 284 -10.95 4.56 -8.50
CA VAL A 284 -9.91 5.33 -7.82
C VAL A 284 -9.39 4.55 -6.62
N VAL A 285 -8.11 4.75 -6.32
CA VAL A 285 -7.51 4.30 -5.05
C VAL A 285 -7.67 5.43 -4.06
N VAL A 286 -8.32 5.15 -2.94
CA VAL A 286 -8.39 6.05 -1.78
C VAL A 286 -7.51 5.48 -0.68
N ALA A 287 -6.45 6.21 -0.32
CA ALA A 287 -5.53 5.83 0.73
C ALA A 287 -5.51 6.88 1.84
N VAL A 288 -5.62 6.43 3.09
CA VAL A 288 -5.65 7.27 4.29
C VAL A 288 -4.67 6.73 5.32
N TYR A 289 -3.87 7.62 5.90
CA TYR A 289 -3.02 7.36 7.05
C TYR A 289 -3.32 8.34 8.19
N LEU A 290 -3.51 7.81 9.38
CA LEU A 290 -3.64 8.56 10.62
C LEU A 290 -2.43 8.29 11.51
N PRO A 291 -1.65 9.30 11.89
CA PRO A 291 -0.48 9.12 12.76
C PRO A 291 -0.85 8.69 14.19
N SER A 292 -2.11 8.88 14.56
CA SER A 292 -2.70 8.40 15.81
C SER A 292 -4.12 7.91 15.54
N GLY A 293 -4.47 6.71 16.03
CA GLY A 293 -5.77 6.10 15.83
C GLY A 293 -5.70 4.66 15.33
N ARG A 294 -6.82 4.18 14.81
CA ARG A 294 -6.99 2.80 14.31
C ARG A 294 -7.34 2.80 12.83
N GLY A 295 -7.23 1.64 12.21
CA GLY A 295 -7.67 1.46 10.82
C GLY A 295 -9.15 1.77 10.60
N SER A 296 -10.03 1.52 11.59
CA SER A 296 -11.44 1.93 11.55
C SER A 296 -11.61 3.45 11.43
N ASP A 297 -10.77 4.22 12.12
CA ASP A 297 -10.81 5.68 12.09
C ASP A 297 -10.36 6.20 10.73
N ALA A 298 -9.32 5.59 10.15
CA ALA A 298 -8.87 5.89 8.79
C ALA A 298 -9.94 5.52 7.75
N ALA A 299 -10.66 4.40 7.92
CA ALA A 299 -11.78 4.01 7.08
C ALA A 299 -12.94 5.00 7.17
N LEU A 300 -13.21 5.58 8.35
CA LEU A 300 -14.23 6.63 8.53
C LEU A 300 -13.86 7.91 7.78
N VAL A 301 -12.58 8.33 7.77
CA VAL A 301 -12.12 9.46 6.96
C VAL A 301 -12.34 9.18 5.47
N ALA A 302 -12.01 7.97 4.99
CA ALA A 302 -12.26 7.58 3.61
C ALA A 302 -13.77 7.59 3.27
N SER A 303 -14.62 7.13 4.20
CA SER A 303 -16.08 7.20 4.07
C SER A 303 -16.57 8.63 3.88
N LYS A 304 -16.12 9.57 4.73
CA LYS A 304 -16.48 11.00 4.63
C LYS A 304 -16.01 11.59 3.29
N LEU A 305 -14.82 11.24 2.82
CA LEU A 305 -14.31 11.62 1.51
C LEU A 305 -15.26 11.14 0.40
N LEU A 306 -15.59 9.85 0.41
CA LEU A 306 -16.44 9.24 -0.61
C LEU A 306 -17.86 9.81 -0.61
N ALA A 307 -18.41 10.18 0.57
CA ALA A 307 -19.69 10.83 0.70
C ALA A 307 -19.78 12.19 -0.01
N HIS A 308 -18.66 12.89 -0.16
CA HIS A 308 -18.56 14.19 -0.84
C HIS A 308 -17.88 14.10 -2.21
N SER A 309 -17.53 12.89 -2.66
CA SER A 309 -16.79 12.67 -3.89
C SER A 309 -17.68 12.75 -5.14
N PRO A 310 -17.08 12.94 -6.34
CA PRO A 310 -17.79 12.86 -7.62
C PRO A 310 -18.41 11.48 -7.91
N LEU A 311 -18.07 10.44 -7.12
CA LEU A 311 -18.63 9.09 -7.28
C LEU A 311 -20.01 8.93 -6.65
N ARG A 312 -20.37 9.82 -5.74
CA ARG A 312 -21.70 9.80 -5.15
C ARG A 312 -22.70 10.29 -6.19
N LYS A 313 -23.63 9.43 -6.57
CA LYS A 313 -24.78 9.84 -7.39
C LYS A 313 -25.65 10.79 -6.56
N PRO A 314 -26.20 11.84 -7.16
CA PRO A 314 -27.11 12.77 -6.49
C PRO A 314 -28.35 12.06 -5.95
#